data_048e82489f797f186acb9e415f24178f
#
_entry.id   048e82489f797f186acb9e415f24178f
#
_cell.length_a   1.000
_cell.length_b   1.000
_cell.length_c   1.000
_cell.angle_alpha   90.00
_cell.angle_beta   90.00
_cell.angle_gamma   90.00
#
_symmetry.space_group_name_H-M   'P 1'
#
loop_
_entity.id
_entity.type
_entity.pdbx_description
1 polymer ?
#
loop_
_entity_poly.entity_id
_entity_poly.type
_entity_poly.pdbx_seq_one_letter_code
_entity_poly.pdbx_strand_id
1 'polypeptide(L)'
;MRTVDVATLTQNIKEMCIEANHFLSEDMKTAFTKAEQQEKAPLGKQILQQLQQNMDIAGKDMIPICQDTGMAVVFLEVGQDVHLTGGNVEDAVNEGVRQGYVDGYLRKSVVKDPIYRENTKDNTPAIIHYSCLLYTSPSPRDS
;
A
#
# COMPACT_ATOMS: atom_id res chain seq x y z
N MET A 1 16.52 18.51 15.85
CA MET A 1 16.31 18.25 14.41
C MET A 1 16.58 16.78 14.16
N ARG A 2 15.64 16.02 13.66
CA ARG A 2 15.78 14.58 13.36
C ARG A 2 16.17 14.41 11.90
N THR A 3 17.22 13.65 11.64
CA THR A 3 17.65 13.32 10.28
C THR A 3 17.20 11.91 9.93
N VAL A 4 16.63 11.73 8.74
CA VAL A 4 16.18 10.44 8.21
C VAL A 4 16.76 10.29 6.81
N ASP A 5 17.44 9.18 6.57
CA ASP A 5 17.94 8.84 5.24
C ASP A 5 16.80 8.35 4.35
N VAL A 6 16.72 8.83 3.11
CA VAL A 6 15.67 8.43 2.16
C VAL A 6 15.74 6.95 1.79
N ALA A 7 16.87 6.28 1.98
CA ALA A 7 16.96 4.83 1.83
C ALA A 7 16.04 4.08 2.80
N THR A 8 15.78 4.65 3.99
CA THR A 8 14.79 4.12 4.93
C THR A 8 13.37 4.19 4.35
N LEU A 9 13.04 5.28 3.63
CA LEU A 9 11.75 5.39 2.93
C LEU A 9 11.62 4.31 1.85
N THR A 10 12.65 4.15 1.02
CA THR A 10 12.68 3.12 -0.02
C THR A 10 12.38 1.74 0.54
N GLN A 11 13.07 1.35 1.62
CA GLN A 11 12.89 0.05 2.23
C GLN A 11 11.49 -0.13 2.82
N ASN A 12 10.99 0.85 3.58
CA ASN A 12 9.65 0.77 4.16
C ASN A 12 8.56 0.73 3.09
N ILE A 13 8.66 1.54 2.04
CA ILE A 13 7.67 1.56 0.95
C ILE A 13 7.66 0.22 0.21
N LYS A 14 8.83 -0.37 -0.04
CA LYS A 14 8.93 -1.73 -0.59
C LYS A 14 8.14 -2.73 0.25
N GLU A 15 8.39 -2.76 1.55
CA GLU A 15 7.73 -3.68 2.48
C GLU A 15 6.22 -3.43 2.54
N MET A 16 5.79 -2.17 2.62
CA MET A 16 4.38 -1.78 2.62
C MET A 16 3.65 -2.18 1.34
N CYS A 17 4.28 -2.05 0.16
CA CYS A 17 3.70 -2.50 -1.10
C CYS A 17 3.44 -4.01 -1.09
N ILE A 18 4.37 -4.79 -0.57
CA ILE A 18 4.21 -6.24 -0.46
C ILE A 18 3.12 -6.58 0.56
N GLU A 19 3.21 -6.02 1.76
CA GLU A 19 2.26 -6.28 2.85
C GLU A 19 0.83 -5.94 2.45
N ALA A 20 0.59 -4.76 1.90
CA ALA A 20 -0.74 -4.30 1.50
C ALA A 20 -1.41 -5.17 0.43
N ASN A 21 -0.64 -5.89 -0.38
CA ASN A 21 -1.15 -6.79 -1.40
C ASN A 21 -1.29 -8.25 -0.96
N HIS A 22 -0.80 -8.60 0.23
CA HIS A 22 -0.88 -9.96 0.76
C HIS A 22 -1.76 -10.08 2.01
N PHE A 23 -1.93 -8.99 2.75
CA PHE A 23 -2.68 -8.99 3.99
C PHE A 23 -3.75 -7.90 4.00
N LEU A 24 -4.93 -8.23 4.47
CA LEU A 24 -5.95 -7.24 4.78
C LEU A 24 -5.77 -6.71 6.21
N SER A 25 -6.18 -5.45 6.41
CA SER A 25 -6.23 -4.83 7.73
C SER A 25 -7.26 -5.53 8.64
N GLU A 26 -7.08 -5.43 9.95
CA GLU A 26 -7.94 -6.09 10.94
C GLU A 26 -9.40 -5.59 10.91
N ASP A 27 -9.62 -4.32 10.56
CA ASP A 27 -10.96 -3.77 10.37
C ASP A 27 -11.68 -4.41 9.18
N MET A 28 -10.97 -4.66 8.08
CA MET A 28 -11.51 -5.37 6.92
C MET A 28 -11.83 -6.84 7.25
N LYS A 29 -10.96 -7.56 7.95
CA LYS A 29 -11.22 -8.94 8.40
C LYS A 29 -12.46 -8.99 9.31
N THR A 30 -12.58 -8.04 10.22
CA THR A 30 -13.74 -7.90 11.09
C THR A 30 -15.02 -7.64 10.29
N ALA A 31 -14.93 -6.77 9.26
CA ALA A 31 -16.06 -6.47 8.38
C ALA A 31 -16.53 -7.71 7.61
N PHE A 32 -15.62 -8.53 7.08
CA PHE A 32 -15.96 -9.79 6.41
C PHE A 32 -16.65 -10.79 7.35
N THR A 33 -16.12 -10.98 8.54
CA THR A 33 -16.71 -11.87 9.54
C THR A 33 -18.13 -11.41 9.91
N LYS A 34 -18.32 -10.11 10.13
CA LYS A 34 -19.63 -9.53 10.44
C LYS A 34 -20.61 -9.68 9.27
N ALA A 35 -20.14 -9.43 8.05
CA ALA A 35 -20.96 -9.57 6.84
C ALA A 35 -21.44 -11.01 6.67
N GLU A 36 -20.56 -12.01 6.86
CA GLU A 36 -20.92 -13.44 6.78
C GLU A 36 -22.00 -13.81 7.80
N GLN A 37 -21.90 -13.30 9.02
CA GLN A 37 -22.91 -13.57 10.08
C GLN A 37 -24.28 -12.94 9.75
N GLN A 38 -24.29 -11.80 9.10
CA GLN A 38 -25.52 -11.06 8.76
C GLN A 38 -26.15 -11.49 7.43
N GLU A 39 -25.37 -12.08 6.52
CA GLU A 39 -25.87 -12.53 5.23
C GLU A 39 -26.91 -13.66 5.39
N LYS A 40 -28.02 -13.51 4.71
CA LYS A 40 -29.13 -14.46 4.78
C LYS A 40 -29.16 -15.42 3.57
N ALA A 41 -28.66 -14.98 2.43
CA ALA A 41 -28.65 -15.79 1.23
C ALA A 41 -27.53 -16.86 1.31
N PRO A 42 -27.83 -18.15 1.08
CA PRO A 42 -26.81 -19.20 1.11
C PRO A 42 -25.65 -18.96 0.15
N LEU A 43 -25.95 -18.48 -1.05
CA LEU A 43 -24.92 -18.14 -2.04
C LEU A 43 -24.03 -16.97 -1.58
N GLY A 44 -24.62 -15.94 -0.96
CA GLY A 44 -23.88 -14.81 -0.41
C GLY A 44 -22.91 -15.25 0.69
N LYS A 45 -23.35 -16.13 1.60
CA LYS A 45 -22.47 -16.72 2.62
C LYS A 45 -21.31 -17.49 2.02
N GLN A 46 -21.59 -18.33 1.01
CA GLN A 46 -20.56 -19.11 0.34
C GLN A 46 -19.51 -18.21 -0.31
N ILE A 47 -19.94 -17.12 -0.95
CA ILE A 47 -19.01 -16.14 -1.56
C ILE A 47 -18.13 -15.49 -0.49
N LEU A 48 -18.72 -15.02 0.62
CA LEU A 48 -17.97 -14.41 1.71
C LEU A 48 -16.96 -15.39 2.32
N GLN A 49 -17.31 -16.65 2.49
CA GLN A 49 -16.39 -17.70 2.95
C GLN A 49 -15.22 -17.92 1.96
N GLN A 50 -15.52 -17.96 0.66
CA GLN A 50 -14.47 -18.09 -0.37
C GLN A 50 -13.50 -16.89 -0.35
N LEU A 51 -14.02 -15.67 -0.16
CA LEU A 51 -13.18 -14.48 -0.04
C LEU A 51 -12.28 -14.55 1.21
N GLN A 52 -12.79 -15.00 2.34
CA GLN A 52 -11.98 -15.21 3.56
C GLN A 52 -10.92 -16.29 3.36
N GLN A 53 -11.26 -17.42 2.74
CA GLN A 53 -10.28 -18.46 2.38
C GLN A 53 -9.19 -17.94 1.44
N ASN A 54 -9.55 -17.11 0.46
CA ASN A 54 -8.58 -16.47 -0.41
C ASN A 54 -7.59 -15.58 0.37
N MET A 55 -8.06 -14.82 1.35
CA MET A 55 -7.20 -14.00 2.21
C MET A 55 -6.23 -14.84 3.03
N ASP A 56 -6.71 -15.97 3.59
CA ASP A 56 -5.88 -16.88 4.38
C ASP A 56 -4.79 -17.52 3.52
N ILE A 57 -5.12 -17.95 2.30
CA ILE A 57 -4.17 -18.49 1.33
C ILE A 57 -3.14 -17.43 0.93
N ALA A 58 -3.60 -16.22 0.60
CA ALA A 58 -2.74 -15.12 0.21
C ALA A 58 -1.68 -14.82 1.28
N GLY A 59 -2.09 -14.67 2.53
CA GLY A 59 -1.17 -14.39 3.63
C GLY A 59 -0.25 -15.56 3.99
N LYS A 60 -0.75 -16.81 3.89
CA LYS A 60 0.03 -18.01 4.22
C LYS A 60 1.09 -18.32 3.15
N ASP A 61 0.70 -18.26 1.90
CA ASP A 61 1.54 -18.69 0.78
C ASP A 61 2.29 -17.51 0.12
N MET A 62 2.12 -16.29 0.64
CA MET A 62 2.70 -15.05 0.11
C MET A 62 2.38 -14.87 -1.38
N ILE A 63 1.10 -15.02 -1.70
CA ILE A 63 0.54 -14.80 -3.04
C ILE A 63 -0.35 -13.56 -2.97
N PRO A 64 -0.28 -12.62 -3.92
CA PRO A 64 -1.17 -11.45 -3.91
C PRO A 64 -2.65 -11.83 -3.81
N ILE A 65 -3.41 -11.09 -3.00
CA ILE A 65 -4.85 -11.34 -2.75
C ILE A 65 -5.65 -11.35 -4.05
N CYS A 66 -5.25 -10.51 -5.01
CA CYS A 66 -5.94 -10.35 -6.29
C CYS A 66 -4.91 -10.20 -7.42
N GLN A 67 -5.31 -10.59 -8.64
CA GLN A 67 -4.50 -10.35 -9.84
C GLN A 67 -4.34 -8.87 -10.20
N ASP A 68 -5.19 -7.99 -9.69
CA ASP A 68 -5.07 -6.54 -9.84
C ASP A 68 -4.51 -5.95 -8.56
N THR A 69 -3.28 -5.50 -8.62
CA THR A 69 -2.56 -4.88 -7.50
C THR A 69 -2.48 -3.35 -7.62
N GLY A 70 -3.21 -2.78 -8.59
CA GLY A 70 -3.42 -1.35 -8.77
C GLY A 70 -2.14 -0.54 -8.97
N MET A 71 -2.22 0.74 -8.65
CA MET A 71 -1.07 1.63 -8.58
C MET A 71 -0.83 2.08 -7.12
N ALA A 72 0.43 2.35 -6.80
CA ALA A 72 0.78 2.80 -5.46
C ALA A 72 0.36 4.27 -5.25
N VAL A 73 -0.33 4.52 -4.14
CA VAL A 73 -0.63 5.87 -3.64
C VAL A 73 0.04 6.00 -2.28
N VAL A 74 0.98 6.91 -2.16
CA VAL A 74 1.81 7.10 -0.97
C VAL A 74 1.47 8.42 -0.31
N PHE A 75 1.10 8.37 0.96
CA PHE A 75 0.89 9.54 1.80
C PHE A 75 2.08 9.69 2.74
N LEU A 76 2.80 10.81 2.61
CA LEU A 76 3.94 11.17 3.44
C LEU A 76 3.56 12.33 4.36
N GLU A 77 3.51 12.06 5.65
CA GLU A 77 3.37 13.07 6.69
C GLU A 77 4.73 13.28 7.36
N VAL A 78 5.34 14.44 7.13
CA VAL A 78 6.69 14.75 7.61
C VAL A 78 6.63 15.90 8.59
N GLY A 79 7.14 15.66 9.80
CA GLY A 79 7.25 16.71 10.81
C GLY A 79 8.20 17.84 10.38
N GLN A 80 7.89 19.07 10.74
CA GLN A 80 8.64 20.28 10.35
C GLN A 80 10.14 20.19 10.67
N ASP A 81 10.50 19.52 11.76
CA ASP A 81 11.90 19.40 12.22
C ASP A 81 12.61 18.15 11.69
N VAL A 82 11.99 17.43 10.74
CA VAL A 82 12.61 16.29 10.08
C VAL A 82 13.38 16.75 8.84
N HIS A 83 14.65 16.37 8.78
CA HIS A 83 15.50 16.61 7.62
C HIS A 83 15.72 15.30 6.87
N LEU A 84 15.24 15.24 5.63
CA LEU A 84 15.44 14.10 4.74
C LEU A 84 16.76 14.26 3.99
N THR A 85 17.62 13.24 4.05
CA THR A 85 18.96 13.24 3.47
C THR A 85 19.20 12.00 2.63
N GLY A 86 20.28 11.98 1.85
CA GLY A 86 20.70 10.83 1.07
C GLY A 86 20.19 10.79 -0.35
N GLY A 87 19.28 11.71 -0.74
CA GLY A 87 18.78 11.78 -2.12
C GLY A 87 17.45 12.52 -2.25
N ASN A 88 16.88 12.44 -3.44
CA ASN A 88 15.54 12.98 -3.70
C ASN A 88 14.46 12.05 -3.13
N VAL A 89 13.46 12.63 -2.47
CA VAL A 89 12.38 11.89 -1.81
C VAL A 89 11.49 11.17 -2.82
N GLU A 90 11.15 11.83 -3.91
CA GLU A 90 10.31 11.25 -4.96
C GLU A 90 10.98 10.04 -5.62
N ASP A 91 12.29 10.15 -5.90
CA ASP A 91 13.07 9.05 -6.46
C ASP A 91 13.14 7.87 -5.48
N ALA A 92 13.32 8.14 -4.18
CA ALA A 92 13.37 7.11 -3.15
C ALA A 92 12.01 6.39 -2.99
N VAL A 93 10.89 7.12 -3.06
CA VAL A 93 9.55 6.54 -3.03
C VAL A 93 9.32 5.64 -4.25
N ASN A 94 9.62 6.14 -5.44
CA ASN A 94 9.44 5.38 -6.68
C ASN A 94 10.36 4.14 -6.71
N GLU A 95 11.57 4.24 -6.19
CA GLU A 95 12.46 3.07 -6.07
C GLU A 95 11.89 2.02 -5.12
N GLY A 96 11.30 2.43 -3.98
CA GLY A 96 10.61 1.52 -3.07
C GLY A 96 9.43 0.80 -3.73
N VAL A 97 8.61 1.54 -4.48
CA VAL A 97 7.50 0.96 -5.27
C VAL A 97 8.03 0.00 -6.32
N ARG A 98 9.04 0.38 -7.09
CA ARG A 98 9.66 -0.48 -8.09
C ARG A 98 10.11 -1.80 -7.49
N GLN A 99 10.86 -1.76 -6.39
CA GLN A 99 11.33 -2.95 -5.69
C GLN A 99 10.16 -3.78 -5.14
N GLY A 100 9.18 -3.16 -4.50
CA GLY A 100 8.03 -3.85 -3.94
C GLY A 100 7.21 -4.60 -4.99
N TYR A 101 6.96 -3.96 -6.14
CA TYR A 101 6.19 -4.58 -7.23
C TYR A 101 6.99 -5.66 -8.01
N VAL A 102 8.30 -5.54 -8.08
CA VAL A 102 9.16 -6.56 -8.71
C VAL A 102 9.36 -7.75 -7.79
N ASP A 103 9.81 -7.52 -6.55
CA ASP A 103 10.18 -8.58 -5.61
C ASP A 103 8.94 -9.27 -4.99
N GLY A 104 7.82 -8.53 -4.86
CA GLY A 104 6.53 -9.06 -4.40
C GLY A 104 5.71 -9.77 -5.49
N TYR A 105 6.24 -9.88 -6.71
CA TYR A 105 5.52 -10.46 -7.86
C TYR A 105 4.16 -9.81 -8.13
N LEU A 106 4.04 -8.51 -7.83
CA LEU A 106 2.81 -7.76 -8.01
C LEU A 106 2.61 -7.38 -9.47
N ARG A 107 1.34 -7.23 -9.88
CA ARG A 107 1.02 -6.85 -11.26
C ARG A 107 1.42 -5.40 -11.55
N LYS A 108 2.19 -5.21 -12.60
CA LYS A 108 2.65 -3.91 -13.06
C LYS A 108 1.69 -3.36 -14.12
N SER A 109 0.76 -2.51 -13.70
CA SER A 109 -0.34 -2.01 -14.57
C SER A 109 -0.13 -0.57 -15.05
N VAL A 110 0.84 0.15 -14.47
CA VAL A 110 1.08 1.57 -14.79
C VAL A 110 1.62 1.73 -16.20
N VAL A 111 1.04 2.67 -16.93
CA VAL A 111 1.46 3.07 -18.28
C VAL A 111 2.03 4.48 -18.29
N LYS A 112 2.97 4.77 -19.19
CA LYS A 112 3.63 6.07 -19.29
C LYS A 112 2.66 7.19 -19.64
N ASP A 113 1.71 6.89 -20.49
CA ASP A 113 0.65 7.82 -20.89
C ASP A 113 -0.62 7.07 -21.29
N PRO A 114 -1.80 7.72 -21.19
CA PRO A 114 -3.08 7.06 -21.42
C PRO A 114 -3.39 6.77 -22.90
N ILE A 115 -2.67 7.41 -23.84
CA ILE A 115 -2.94 7.30 -25.28
C ILE A 115 -2.20 6.10 -25.87
N TYR A 116 -0.86 6.09 -25.73
CA TYR A 116 0.00 5.03 -26.29
C TYR A 116 0.06 3.79 -25.38
N ARG A 117 -0.25 3.95 -24.10
CA ARG A 117 -0.34 2.86 -23.09
C ARG A 117 0.90 1.98 -22.99
N GLU A 118 2.08 2.57 -23.21
CA GLU A 118 3.33 1.86 -22.99
C GLU A 118 3.52 1.58 -21.50
N ASN A 119 3.60 0.30 -21.11
CA ASN A 119 3.77 -0.10 -19.71
C ASN A 119 5.16 0.31 -19.19
N THR A 120 5.22 0.83 -17.96
CA THR A 120 6.47 1.24 -17.31
C THR A 120 7.32 0.06 -16.83
N LYS A 121 6.76 -1.13 -16.73
CA LYS A 121 7.37 -2.43 -16.35
C LYS A 121 7.78 -2.55 -14.88
N ASP A 122 7.63 -1.51 -14.09
CA ASP A 122 8.00 -1.47 -12.68
C ASP A 122 6.91 -0.88 -11.77
N ASN A 123 5.76 -0.52 -12.36
CA ASN A 123 4.59 0.09 -11.72
C ASN A 123 4.85 1.49 -11.14
N THR A 124 5.84 2.19 -11.65
CA THR A 124 6.08 3.61 -11.34
C THR A 124 5.57 4.53 -12.47
N PRO A 125 5.35 5.84 -12.23
CA PRO A 125 5.48 6.49 -10.92
C PRO A 125 4.33 6.17 -9.97
N ALA A 126 4.59 6.28 -8.67
CA ALA A 126 3.55 6.30 -7.65
C ALA A 126 2.86 7.67 -7.62
N ILE A 127 1.63 7.71 -7.09
CA ILE A 127 0.99 8.97 -6.72
C ILE A 127 1.47 9.32 -5.31
N ILE A 128 2.10 10.49 -5.14
CA ILE A 128 2.68 10.90 -3.86
C ILE A 128 1.95 12.12 -3.33
N HIS A 129 1.36 11.99 -2.15
CA HIS A 129 0.78 13.09 -1.39
C HIS A 129 1.73 13.43 -0.23
N TYR A 130 2.17 14.66 -0.19
CA TYR A 130 3.08 15.15 0.82
C TYR A 130 2.40 16.19 1.70
N SER A 131 2.46 16.00 3.02
CA SER A 131 2.01 16.99 4.00
C SER A 131 3.06 17.23 5.07
N CYS A 132 3.19 18.50 5.49
CA CYS A 132 4.07 18.89 6.57
C CYS A 132 3.27 19.08 7.84
N LEU A 133 3.64 18.35 8.91
CA LEU A 133 3.02 18.49 10.22
C LEU A 133 3.73 19.58 11.03
N LEU A 134 2.97 20.58 11.43
CA LEU A 134 3.43 21.63 12.34
C LEU A 134 3.28 21.13 13.78
N TYR A 135 4.37 21.09 14.53
CA TYR A 135 4.39 20.65 15.94
C TYR A 135 3.62 21.55 16.92
N THR A 136 3.13 22.70 16.48
CA THR A 136 2.50 23.69 17.33
C THR A 136 0.98 23.58 17.46
N SER A 137 0.36 22.67 16.73
CA SER A 137 -1.09 22.42 16.83
C SER A 137 -1.34 21.09 17.51
N PRO A 138 -1.99 21.06 18.70
CA PRO A 138 -2.44 19.79 19.25
C PRO A 138 -3.40 19.15 18.25
N SER A 139 -3.12 17.92 17.86
CA SER A 139 -4.01 17.15 16.99
C SER A 139 -5.38 17.02 17.67
N PRO A 140 -6.50 17.23 16.96
CA PRO A 140 -7.82 16.96 17.50
C PRO A 140 -8.04 15.51 17.94
N ARG A 141 -7.06 14.63 17.70
CA ARG A 141 -7.07 13.22 18.13
C ARG A 141 -6.47 12.99 19.51
N ASP A 142 -5.87 14.01 20.12
CA ASP A 142 -5.22 13.92 21.44
C ASP A 142 -6.09 14.51 22.57
N SER A 143 -7.38 14.75 22.31
CA SER A 143 -8.38 15.23 23.27
C SER A 143 -9.43 14.17 23.59
#